data_57aafa8ed1774e7eb85f8be3bf645bef
#
_entry.id   57aafa8ed1774e7eb85f8be3bf645bef
#
_cell.length_a   1.000
_cell.length_b   1.000
_cell.length_c   1.000
_cell.angle_alpha   90.00
_cell.angle_beta   90.00
_cell.angle_gamma   90.00
#
_symmetry.space_group_name_H-M   'P 1'
#
loop_
_entity.id
_entity.type
_entity.pdbx_description
1 polymer ?
#
loop_
_entity_poly.entity_id
_entity_poly.type
_entity_poly.pdbx_seq_one_letter_code
_entity_poly.pdbx_strand_id
1 'polypeptide(L)'
;MFLFILALITLSGLALYAFAPHSSAPRSESTEAEVSLPQGASHRGQDSIIKDPHYVGPPAGQVKTAEKFRHYVHLDLNSVDSLMLLRVPGIGPAFAHRILALRTRLGGYYTVLQLQEVYGMDEDKFLSLRPWFVIKTPPRQHSLTHLRADSLPWHPYLSREQSSALRKLILRHGSRLSWSALRAEGHFSREDSIRLSPYFVDSPRATASSSPHSDTILNQP
;
A
#
# COMPACT_ATOMS: atom_id res chain seq x y z
N MET A 1 -8.00 8.41 -37.94
CA MET A 1 -7.32 7.28 -37.26
C MET A 1 -7.97 6.88 -35.93
N PHE A 2 -8.43 7.81 -35.11
CA PHE A 2 -9.12 7.51 -33.84
C PHE A 2 -10.48 6.79 -34.02
N LEU A 3 -11.25 7.10 -35.02
CA LEU A 3 -12.56 6.48 -35.28
C LEU A 3 -12.46 5.01 -35.70
N PHE A 4 -11.37 4.59 -36.35
CA PHE A 4 -11.14 3.20 -36.74
C PHE A 4 -10.79 2.30 -35.54
N ILE A 5 -10.09 2.83 -34.54
CA ILE A 5 -9.71 2.09 -33.33
C ILE A 5 -10.94 1.86 -32.44
N LEU A 6 -11.85 2.85 -32.34
CA LEU A 6 -13.10 2.71 -31.59
C LEU A 6 -14.04 1.66 -32.21
N ALA A 7 -14.11 1.59 -33.55
CA ALA A 7 -14.91 0.60 -34.26
C ALA A 7 -14.39 -0.83 -34.07
N LEU A 8 -13.08 -1.03 -33.96
CA LEU A 8 -12.47 -2.36 -33.76
C LEU A 8 -12.71 -2.90 -32.35
N ILE A 9 -12.75 -2.02 -31.34
CA ILE A 9 -13.02 -2.40 -29.93
C ILE A 9 -14.49 -2.81 -29.75
N THR A 10 -15.42 -2.12 -30.42
CA THR A 10 -16.85 -2.48 -30.34
C THR A 10 -17.18 -3.78 -31.08
N LEU A 11 -16.47 -4.09 -32.16
CA LEU A 11 -16.70 -5.33 -32.92
C LEU A 11 -16.13 -6.56 -32.20
N SER A 12 -15.03 -6.44 -31.48
CA SER A 12 -14.46 -7.55 -30.69
C SER A 12 -15.28 -7.85 -29.41
N GLY A 13 -15.93 -6.85 -28.83
CA GLY A 13 -16.83 -7.03 -27.68
C GLY A 13 -18.11 -7.77 -28.01
N LEU A 14 -18.64 -7.58 -29.22
CA LEU A 14 -19.88 -8.25 -29.67
C LEU A 14 -19.67 -9.74 -30.03
N ALA A 15 -18.49 -10.13 -30.47
CA ALA A 15 -18.15 -11.51 -30.80
C ALA A 15 -18.01 -12.41 -29.56
N LEU A 16 -17.63 -11.85 -28.39
CA LEU A 16 -17.51 -12.60 -27.13
C LEU A 16 -18.87 -12.84 -26.45
N TYR A 17 -19.89 -12.05 -26.78
CA TYR A 17 -21.22 -12.21 -26.18
C TYR A 17 -22.10 -13.29 -26.88
N ALA A 18 -21.74 -13.69 -28.08
CA ALA A 18 -22.51 -14.66 -28.89
C ALA A 18 -22.13 -16.13 -28.66
N PHE A 19 -21.12 -16.44 -27.81
CA PHE A 19 -20.61 -17.81 -27.65
C PHE A 19 -20.69 -18.34 -26.21
N ALA A 20 -21.77 -18.00 -25.48
CA ALA A 20 -22.04 -18.61 -24.17
C ALA A 20 -22.96 -19.83 -24.36
N PRO A 21 -22.54 -21.07 -24.03
CA PRO A 21 -23.41 -22.22 -24.11
C PRO A 21 -24.47 -22.19 -23.00
N HIS A 22 -25.73 -22.24 -23.41
CA HIS A 22 -26.86 -22.49 -22.52
C HIS A 22 -26.77 -23.93 -22.00
N SER A 23 -26.41 -24.11 -20.76
CA SER A 23 -26.54 -25.39 -20.07
C SER A 23 -27.88 -25.42 -19.34
N SER A 24 -28.83 -26.15 -19.91
CA SER A 24 -30.08 -26.54 -19.27
C SER A 24 -29.85 -27.78 -18.43
N ALA A 25 -30.01 -27.67 -17.11
CA ALA A 25 -30.04 -28.82 -16.20
C ALA A 25 -31.47 -29.31 -15.98
N PRO A 26 -31.69 -30.64 -15.85
CA PRO A 26 -33.01 -31.23 -15.71
C PRO A 26 -33.56 -31.12 -14.28
N ARG A 27 -34.87 -30.87 -14.27
CA ARG A 27 -35.76 -30.86 -13.10
C ARG A 27 -35.95 -32.29 -12.60
N SER A 28 -35.69 -32.55 -11.32
CA SER A 28 -36.21 -33.72 -10.61
C SER A 28 -37.09 -33.26 -9.44
N GLU A 29 -38.34 -33.71 -9.52
CA GLU A 29 -39.39 -33.62 -8.54
C GLU A 29 -39.15 -34.54 -7.34
N SER A 30 -39.70 -34.11 -6.21
CA SER A 30 -40.33 -34.80 -5.06
C SER A 30 -39.55 -34.71 -3.78
N THR A 31 -40.11 -34.19 -2.72
CA THR A 31 -41.11 -34.66 -1.77
C THR A 31 -41.18 -33.68 -0.59
N GLU A 32 -42.43 -33.30 -0.28
CA GLU A 32 -42.78 -32.52 0.91
C GLU A 32 -42.42 -33.27 2.20
N ALA A 33 -41.79 -32.56 3.12
CA ALA A 33 -41.87 -32.86 4.54
C ALA A 33 -41.89 -31.52 5.32
N GLU A 34 -43.08 -31.21 5.78
CA GLU A 34 -43.44 -30.14 6.67
C GLU A 34 -42.77 -30.31 8.04
N VAL A 35 -41.89 -29.41 8.48
CA VAL A 35 -41.50 -29.25 9.88
C VAL A 35 -41.33 -27.77 10.23
N SER A 36 -42.09 -27.41 11.25
CA SER A 36 -42.33 -26.15 11.93
C SER A 36 -41.13 -25.19 12.07
N LEU A 37 -41.38 -23.89 11.84
CA LEU A 37 -40.61 -22.72 12.25
C LEU A 37 -40.49 -22.59 13.78
N PRO A 38 -39.35 -22.07 14.26
CA PRO A 38 -39.35 -21.05 15.28
C PRO A 38 -38.88 -19.71 14.73
N GLN A 39 -39.66 -18.70 14.99
CA GLN A 39 -39.38 -17.29 14.73
C GLN A 39 -38.22 -16.80 15.59
N GLY A 40 -37.41 -15.92 15.03
CA GLY A 40 -36.65 -14.93 15.76
C GLY A 40 -35.16 -15.19 15.86
N ALA A 41 -34.39 -14.78 14.85
CA ALA A 41 -32.99 -14.37 15.04
C ALA A 41 -32.64 -13.31 14.02
N SER A 42 -32.46 -12.10 14.52
CA SER A 42 -31.95 -10.94 13.78
C SER A 42 -30.63 -11.29 13.08
N HIS A 43 -30.57 -11.05 11.78
CA HIS A 43 -29.35 -11.10 10.99
C HIS A 43 -28.34 -10.07 11.50
N ARG A 44 -27.51 -10.49 12.45
CA ARG A 44 -26.26 -9.81 12.77
C ARG A 44 -25.25 -10.33 11.75
N GLY A 45 -24.85 -9.46 10.80
CA GLY A 45 -23.85 -9.79 9.81
C GLY A 45 -22.59 -10.36 10.47
N GLN A 46 -22.33 -11.64 10.21
CA GLN A 46 -21.06 -12.25 10.53
C GLN A 46 -20.08 -11.82 9.45
N ASP A 47 -19.35 -10.72 9.74
CA ASP A 47 -18.07 -10.46 9.10
C ASP A 47 -17.18 -11.68 9.35
N SER A 48 -16.98 -12.49 8.33
CA SER A 48 -15.98 -13.53 8.32
C SER A 48 -14.60 -12.86 8.33
N ILE A 49 -14.11 -12.58 9.54
CA ILE A 49 -12.76 -12.14 9.79
C ILE A 49 -11.84 -13.24 9.29
N ILE A 50 -11.18 -13.05 8.16
CA ILE A 50 -9.98 -13.81 7.79
C ILE A 50 -8.99 -13.51 8.90
N LYS A 51 -8.88 -14.43 9.87
CA LYS A 51 -7.94 -14.34 10.98
C LYS A 51 -6.54 -14.35 10.39
N ASP A 52 -5.88 -13.21 10.43
CA ASP A 52 -4.42 -13.16 10.31
C ASP A 52 -3.86 -14.00 11.47
N PRO A 53 -3.15 -15.12 11.22
CA PRO A 53 -2.75 -16.05 12.27
C PRO A 53 -1.76 -15.47 13.29
N HIS A 54 -1.28 -14.27 13.06
CA HIS A 54 -0.35 -13.56 13.96
C HIS A 54 -0.94 -12.32 14.64
N TYR A 55 -2.22 -11.98 14.40
CA TYR A 55 -2.86 -10.89 15.12
C TYR A 55 -3.44 -11.40 16.45
N VAL A 56 -2.65 -11.32 17.50
CA VAL A 56 -3.14 -11.35 18.88
C VAL A 56 -3.61 -9.94 19.20
N GLY A 57 -4.91 -9.67 19.01
CA GLY A 57 -5.50 -8.40 19.42
C GLY A 57 -5.26 -8.15 20.92
N PRO A 58 -5.18 -6.88 21.38
CA PRO A 58 -5.09 -6.59 22.80
C PRO A 58 -6.27 -7.23 23.53
N PRO A 59 -6.07 -7.69 24.78
CA PRO A 59 -7.12 -8.36 25.54
C PRO A 59 -8.37 -7.46 25.61
N ALA A 60 -9.54 -8.08 25.40
CA ALA A 60 -10.85 -7.42 25.29
C ALA A 60 -11.30 -6.81 26.64
N GLY A 61 -10.57 -5.83 27.16
CA GLY A 61 -10.89 -5.26 28.46
C GLY A 61 -10.40 -3.81 28.68
N GLN A 62 -9.50 -3.28 27.89
CA GLN A 62 -8.89 -1.98 28.20
C GLN A 62 -8.61 -1.06 27.01
N VAL A 63 -9.33 -1.13 25.92
CA VAL A 63 -9.29 -0.04 24.96
C VAL A 63 -10.25 1.04 25.49
N LYS A 64 -9.78 1.93 26.38
CA LYS A 64 -10.44 3.21 26.60
C LYS A 64 -10.66 3.79 25.21
N THR A 65 -11.92 3.96 24.82
CA THR A 65 -12.27 4.51 23.52
C THR A 65 -11.59 5.87 23.40
N ALA A 66 -10.53 5.96 22.59
CA ALA A 66 -9.79 7.20 22.45
C ALA A 66 -10.75 8.26 21.92
N GLU A 67 -10.83 9.40 22.59
CA GLU A 67 -11.69 10.51 22.14
C GLU A 67 -11.28 10.89 20.71
N LYS A 68 -12.26 10.89 19.81
CA LYS A 68 -12.03 11.20 18.41
C LYS A 68 -11.76 12.69 18.21
N PHE A 69 -10.90 12.99 17.23
CA PHE A 69 -10.68 14.37 16.81
C PHE A 69 -11.98 14.98 16.28
N ARG A 70 -12.27 16.21 16.68
CA ARG A 70 -13.45 16.98 16.22
C ARG A 70 -13.13 17.83 14.98
N HIS A 71 -11.86 18.11 14.74
CA HIS A 71 -11.33 18.89 13.62
C HIS A 71 -10.19 18.16 12.95
N TYR A 72 -9.95 18.42 11.67
CA TYR A 72 -8.83 17.84 10.94
C TYR A 72 -7.49 18.23 11.58
N VAL A 73 -6.67 17.21 11.82
CA VAL A 73 -5.29 17.35 12.27
C VAL A 73 -4.43 16.62 11.23
N HIS A 74 -3.44 17.32 10.67
CA HIS A 74 -2.55 16.72 9.68
C HIS A 74 -1.49 15.84 10.36
N LEU A 75 -1.75 14.55 10.43
CA LEU A 75 -0.86 13.55 11.01
C LEU A 75 0.14 13.07 9.96
N ASP A 76 1.42 13.03 10.33
CA ASP A 76 2.43 12.43 9.47
C ASP A 76 2.36 10.90 9.55
N LEU A 77 2.04 10.23 8.43
CA LEU A 77 1.90 8.78 8.35
C LEU A 77 3.16 8.03 8.79
N ASN A 78 4.34 8.65 8.64
CA ASN A 78 5.60 7.99 8.97
C ASN A 78 6.02 8.12 10.43
N SER A 79 5.43 9.05 11.19
CA SER A 79 5.74 9.24 12.61
C SER A 79 4.55 8.99 13.55
N VAL A 80 3.30 8.99 13.05
CA VAL A 80 2.10 8.78 13.88
C VAL A 80 2.14 7.43 14.58
N ASP A 81 1.68 7.41 15.83
CA ASP A 81 1.52 6.20 16.64
C ASP A 81 0.10 5.62 16.57
N SER A 82 -0.08 4.45 17.17
CA SER A 82 -1.36 3.75 17.20
C SER A 82 -2.44 4.54 17.95
N LEU A 83 -2.09 5.20 19.04
CA LEU A 83 -3.05 5.93 19.88
C LEU A 83 -3.59 7.15 19.13
N MET A 84 -2.73 7.86 18.41
CA MET A 84 -3.13 9.00 17.59
C MET A 84 -3.99 8.55 16.40
N LEU A 85 -3.66 7.41 15.76
CA LEU A 85 -4.50 6.82 14.71
C LEU A 85 -5.90 6.50 15.22
N LEU A 86 -6.03 5.95 16.43
CA LEU A 86 -7.34 5.65 17.03
C LEU A 86 -8.19 6.89 17.28
N ARG A 87 -7.63 8.09 17.34
CA ARG A 87 -8.36 9.35 17.47
C ARG A 87 -8.94 9.86 16.14
N VAL A 88 -8.48 9.33 15.01
CA VAL A 88 -9.05 9.67 13.70
C VAL A 88 -10.42 9.01 13.54
N PRO A 89 -11.49 9.76 13.17
CA PRO A 89 -12.78 9.16 12.85
C PRO A 89 -12.65 8.12 11.74
N GLY A 90 -13.32 6.98 11.88
CA GLY A 90 -13.24 5.87 10.90
C GLY A 90 -12.07 4.90 11.09
N ILE A 91 -11.08 5.22 11.94
CA ILE A 91 -9.99 4.31 12.27
C ILE A 91 -10.27 3.61 13.60
N GLY A 92 -10.41 2.28 13.55
CA GLY A 92 -10.43 1.40 14.71
C GLY A 92 -9.10 0.66 14.88
N PRO A 93 -8.97 -0.19 15.95
CA PRO A 93 -7.72 -0.90 16.24
C PRO A 93 -7.17 -1.73 15.09
N ALA A 94 -8.03 -2.46 14.38
CA ALA A 94 -7.63 -3.29 13.24
C ALA A 94 -7.07 -2.43 12.08
N PHE A 95 -7.69 -1.28 11.79
CA PHE A 95 -7.19 -0.37 10.75
C PHE A 95 -5.89 0.31 11.16
N ALA A 96 -5.78 0.79 12.39
CA ALA A 96 -4.54 1.37 12.93
C ALA A 96 -3.38 0.37 12.79
N HIS A 97 -3.60 -0.90 13.19
CA HIS A 97 -2.60 -1.96 13.04
C HIS A 97 -2.20 -2.17 11.57
N ARG A 98 -3.16 -2.27 10.64
CA ARG A 98 -2.88 -2.48 9.21
C ARG A 98 -2.11 -1.32 8.59
N ILE A 99 -2.44 -0.07 8.95
CA ILE A 99 -1.71 1.12 8.50
C ILE A 99 -0.25 1.06 8.98
N LEU A 100 -0.03 0.76 10.27
CA LEU A 100 1.31 0.66 10.83
C LEU A 100 2.10 -0.54 10.27
N ALA A 101 1.44 -1.67 10.06
CA ALA A 101 2.05 -2.86 9.45
C ALA A 101 2.52 -2.58 8.01
N LEU A 102 1.68 -1.92 7.20
CA LEU A 102 2.07 -1.53 5.84
C LEU A 102 3.22 -0.51 5.87
N ARG A 103 3.18 0.47 6.77
CA ARG A 103 4.30 1.40 6.98
C ARG A 103 5.62 0.67 7.24
N THR A 104 5.60 -0.31 8.14
CA THR A 104 6.80 -1.10 8.47
C THR A 104 7.30 -1.88 7.27
N ARG A 105 6.41 -2.52 6.52
CA ARG A 105 6.74 -3.30 5.32
C ARG A 105 7.32 -2.45 4.19
N LEU A 106 6.80 -1.24 3.99
CA LEU A 106 7.31 -0.30 2.99
C LEU A 106 8.62 0.39 3.43
N GLY A 107 8.93 0.39 4.72
CA GLY A 107 9.97 1.26 5.28
C GLY A 107 9.54 2.72 5.39
N GLY A 108 8.24 2.97 5.36
CA GLY A 108 7.57 4.27 5.36
C GLY A 108 6.74 4.52 4.10
N TYR A 109 5.74 5.36 4.22
CA TYR A 109 4.95 5.84 3.08
C TYR A 109 5.70 6.96 2.36
N TYR A 110 5.71 6.95 1.03
CA TYR A 110 6.21 8.08 0.27
C TYR A 110 5.09 9.00 -0.21
N THR A 111 3.86 8.49 -0.25
CA THR A 111 2.66 9.28 -0.58
C THR A 111 1.45 8.79 0.24
N VAL A 112 0.52 9.70 0.52
CA VAL A 112 -0.74 9.37 1.20
C VAL A 112 -1.60 8.40 0.36
N LEU A 113 -1.43 8.38 -0.96
CA LEU A 113 -2.16 7.48 -1.87
C LEU A 113 -1.92 6.00 -1.54
N GLN A 114 -0.77 5.65 -0.96
CA GLN A 114 -0.48 4.27 -0.57
C GLN A 114 -1.38 3.74 0.56
N LEU A 115 -2.18 4.59 1.21
CA LEU A 115 -3.23 4.11 2.11
C LEU A 115 -4.26 3.23 1.39
N GLN A 116 -4.44 3.39 0.07
CA GLN A 116 -5.32 2.53 -0.73
C GLN A 116 -4.83 1.08 -0.79
N GLU A 117 -3.55 0.82 -0.48
CA GLU A 117 -2.97 -0.52 -0.42
C GLU A 117 -3.22 -1.20 0.95
N VAL A 118 -3.79 -0.49 1.93
CA VAL A 118 -4.14 -1.07 3.23
C VAL A 118 -5.33 -2.01 3.05
N TYR A 119 -5.21 -3.25 3.52
CA TYR A 119 -6.28 -4.24 3.40
C TYR A 119 -7.60 -3.74 3.99
N GLY A 120 -8.67 -3.80 3.19
CA GLY A 120 -10.01 -3.31 3.55
C GLY A 120 -10.18 -1.79 3.44
N MET A 121 -9.25 -1.09 2.77
CA MET A 121 -9.43 0.29 2.39
C MET A 121 -10.21 0.34 1.07
N ASP A 122 -11.46 0.75 1.15
CA ASP A 122 -12.28 1.09 -0.02
C ASP A 122 -12.10 2.58 -0.38
N GLU A 123 -12.65 2.98 -1.52
CA GLU A 123 -12.50 4.35 -2.01
C GLU A 123 -13.14 5.37 -1.09
N ASP A 124 -14.34 5.12 -0.59
CA ASP A 124 -15.07 6.05 0.30
C ASP A 124 -14.30 6.27 1.60
N LYS A 125 -13.80 5.19 2.19
CA LYS A 125 -12.96 5.25 3.38
C LYS A 125 -11.65 6.00 3.11
N PHE A 126 -10.99 5.72 1.98
CA PHE A 126 -9.79 6.45 1.60
C PHE A 126 -10.06 7.95 1.47
N LEU A 127 -11.12 8.34 0.77
CA LEU A 127 -11.48 9.74 0.58
C LEU A 127 -11.78 10.43 1.92
N SER A 128 -12.43 9.74 2.86
CA SER A 128 -12.72 10.26 4.20
C SER A 128 -11.47 10.38 5.08
N LEU A 129 -10.49 9.51 4.91
CA LEU A 129 -9.26 9.46 5.71
C LEU A 129 -8.13 10.33 5.13
N ARG A 130 -8.06 10.48 3.81
CA ARG A 130 -6.99 11.22 3.13
C ARG A 130 -6.69 12.61 3.72
N PRO A 131 -7.70 13.44 4.08
CA PRO A 131 -7.44 14.78 4.63
C PRO A 131 -6.73 14.81 5.98
N TRP A 132 -6.74 13.69 6.70
CA TRP A 132 -6.11 13.57 8.02
C TRP A 132 -4.59 13.36 7.94
N PHE A 133 -4.06 13.02 6.76
CA PHE A 133 -2.69 12.53 6.64
C PHE A 133 -1.85 13.37 5.69
N VAL A 134 -0.57 13.45 6.06
CA VAL A 134 0.50 14.06 5.26
C VAL A 134 1.73 13.16 5.33
N ILE A 135 2.68 13.38 4.42
CA ILE A 135 4.03 12.82 4.50
C ILE A 135 4.99 13.97 4.77
N LYS A 136 5.52 14.04 5.98
CA LYS A 136 6.57 14.99 6.39
C LYS A 136 7.92 14.29 6.50
N THR A 137 7.92 13.12 7.10
CA THR A 137 9.11 12.28 7.23
C THR A 137 9.23 11.40 5.99
N PRO A 138 10.37 11.41 5.28
CA PRO A 138 10.58 10.54 4.12
C PRO A 138 10.64 9.07 4.55
N PRO A 139 10.33 8.11 3.61
CA PRO A 139 10.55 6.70 3.87
C PRO A 139 12.05 6.37 3.97
N ARG A 140 12.36 5.18 4.50
CA ARG A 140 13.73 4.67 4.49
C ARG A 140 14.22 4.50 3.06
N GLN A 141 15.37 5.07 2.77
CA GLN A 141 16.00 5.00 1.45
C GLN A 141 17.23 4.11 1.47
N HIS A 142 17.37 3.33 0.41
CA HIS A 142 18.54 2.49 0.14
C HIS A 142 19.24 3.03 -1.11
N SER A 143 20.53 3.37 -1.00
CA SER A 143 21.32 3.78 -2.16
C SER A 143 21.60 2.59 -3.05
N LEU A 144 21.26 2.67 -4.33
CA LEU A 144 21.60 1.64 -5.32
C LEU A 144 23.09 1.38 -5.40
N THR A 145 23.90 2.43 -5.27
CA THR A 145 25.37 2.33 -5.33
C THR A 145 26.01 1.62 -4.13
N HIS A 146 25.28 1.50 -3.02
CA HIS A 146 25.74 0.85 -1.79
C HIS A 146 25.02 -0.47 -1.48
N LEU A 147 24.15 -0.93 -2.39
CA LEU A 147 23.50 -2.23 -2.22
C LEU A 147 24.51 -3.38 -2.31
N ARG A 148 24.30 -4.38 -1.47
CA ARG A 148 25.06 -5.61 -1.47
C ARG A 148 24.19 -6.79 -1.88
N ALA A 149 24.72 -7.68 -2.71
CA ALA A 149 23.96 -8.82 -3.21
C ALA A 149 23.64 -9.86 -2.11
N ASP A 150 24.50 -9.95 -1.10
CA ASP A 150 24.34 -10.85 0.05
C ASP A 150 23.30 -10.36 1.08
N SER A 151 23.07 -9.07 1.15
CA SER A 151 22.19 -8.42 2.13
C SER A 151 21.20 -7.44 1.47
N LEU A 152 20.60 -7.88 0.34
CA LEU A 152 19.58 -7.08 -0.35
C LEU A 152 18.36 -6.90 0.55
N PRO A 153 17.96 -5.64 0.84
CA PRO A 153 16.76 -5.38 1.64
C PRO A 153 15.52 -5.90 0.93
N TRP A 154 14.67 -6.59 1.68
CA TRP A 154 13.37 -7.00 1.20
C TRP A 154 12.44 -5.78 1.05
N HIS A 155 11.66 -5.72 -0.02
CA HIS A 155 10.65 -4.69 -0.22
C HIS A 155 9.41 -5.28 -0.90
N PRO A 156 8.17 -4.90 -0.50
CA PRO A 156 6.95 -5.51 -1.03
C PRO A 156 6.72 -5.26 -2.53
N TYR A 157 7.34 -4.23 -3.08
CA TYR A 157 7.26 -3.90 -4.51
C TYR A 157 8.31 -4.61 -5.37
N LEU A 158 9.24 -5.34 -4.76
CA LEU A 158 10.21 -6.17 -5.49
C LEU A 158 9.69 -7.60 -5.60
N SER A 159 9.46 -8.08 -6.80
CA SER A 159 9.18 -9.49 -7.05
C SER A 159 10.40 -10.36 -6.75
N ARG A 160 10.20 -11.68 -6.68
CA ARG A 160 11.31 -12.62 -6.53
C ARG A 160 12.27 -12.57 -7.70
N GLU A 161 11.73 -12.47 -8.92
CA GLU A 161 12.47 -12.36 -10.17
C GLU A 161 13.29 -11.06 -10.20
N GLN A 162 12.65 -9.93 -9.85
CA GLN A 162 13.32 -8.63 -9.76
C GLN A 162 14.42 -8.62 -8.69
N SER A 163 14.16 -9.24 -7.52
CA SER A 163 15.16 -9.36 -6.46
C SER A 163 16.37 -10.21 -6.91
N SER A 164 16.12 -11.31 -7.66
CA SER A 164 17.19 -12.13 -8.23
C SER A 164 17.98 -11.38 -9.30
N ALA A 165 17.29 -10.67 -10.20
CA ALA A 165 17.92 -9.84 -11.22
C ALA A 165 18.76 -8.73 -10.57
N LEU A 166 18.22 -8.04 -9.57
CA LEU A 166 18.91 -6.96 -8.86
C LEU A 166 20.21 -7.46 -8.20
N ARG A 167 20.21 -8.65 -7.59
CA ARG A 167 21.44 -9.26 -7.05
C ARG A 167 22.51 -9.47 -8.12
N LYS A 168 22.14 -9.99 -9.29
CA LYS A 168 23.07 -10.17 -10.41
C LYS A 168 23.61 -8.84 -10.92
N LEU A 169 22.75 -7.82 -10.99
CA LEU A 169 23.11 -6.48 -11.46
C LEU A 169 24.02 -5.75 -10.45
N ILE A 170 23.81 -5.94 -9.15
CA ILE A 170 24.71 -5.45 -8.11
C ILE A 170 26.12 -6.02 -8.30
N LEU A 171 26.23 -7.33 -8.54
CA LEU A 171 27.53 -7.98 -8.77
C LEU A 171 28.21 -7.49 -10.06
N ARG A 172 27.44 -7.17 -11.11
CA ARG A 172 27.94 -6.72 -12.41
C ARG A 172 28.38 -5.26 -12.40
N HIS A 173 27.55 -4.38 -11.83
CA HIS A 173 27.70 -2.93 -11.90
C HIS A 173 28.36 -2.31 -10.65
N GLY A 174 28.22 -2.95 -9.49
CA GLY A 174 28.74 -2.46 -8.21
C GLY A 174 28.26 -1.04 -7.91
N SER A 175 29.20 -0.15 -7.61
CA SER A 175 28.91 1.26 -7.29
C SER A 175 28.38 2.10 -8.47
N ARG A 176 28.34 1.55 -9.69
CA ARG A 176 27.77 2.23 -10.88
C ARG A 176 26.32 1.85 -11.12
N LEU A 177 25.71 1.06 -10.24
CA LEU A 177 24.31 0.68 -10.36
C LEU A 177 23.43 1.92 -10.25
N SER A 178 22.49 2.06 -11.18
CA SER A 178 21.56 3.18 -11.28
C SER A 178 20.22 2.74 -11.86
N TRP A 179 19.18 3.54 -11.71
CA TRP A 179 17.88 3.26 -12.33
C TRP A 179 17.97 3.18 -13.86
N SER A 180 18.84 3.94 -14.48
CA SER A 180 19.10 3.85 -15.93
C SER A 180 19.65 2.48 -16.31
N ALA A 181 20.62 1.96 -15.56
CA ALA A 181 21.19 0.64 -15.77
C ALA A 181 20.15 -0.46 -15.54
N LEU A 182 19.37 -0.39 -14.46
CA LEU A 182 18.33 -1.37 -14.14
C LEU A 182 17.28 -1.48 -15.26
N ARG A 183 16.86 -0.36 -15.84
CA ARG A 183 15.89 -0.35 -16.95
C ARG A 183 16.50 -0.86 -18.26
N ALA A 184 17.77 -0.56 -18.52
CA ALA A 184 18.44 -1.01 -19.74
C ALA A 184 18.53 -2.55 -19.81
N GLU A 185 18.60 -3.23 -18.68
CA GLU A 185 18.64 -4.70 -18.59
C GLU A 185 17.24 -5.37 -18.73
N GLY A 186 16.17 -4.59 -18.87
CA GLY A 186 14.81 -5.08 -19.18
C GLY A 186 14.08 -5.79 -18.03
N HIS A 187 14.65 -5.88 -16.83
CA HIS A 187 14.02 -6.51 -15.67
C HIS A 187 13.13 -5.55 -14.86
N PHE A 188 13.23 -4.25 -15.12
CA PHE A 188 12.48 -3.21 -14.44
C PHE A 188 11.80 -2.32 -15.47
N SER A 189 10.47 -2.22 -15.37
CA SER A 189 9.69 -1.32 -16.19
C SER A 189 9.84 0.14 -15.73
N ARG A 190 9.27 1.06 -16.50
CA ARG A 190 9.16 2.46 -16.07
C ARG A 190 8.30 2.60 -14.81
N GLU A 191 7.21 1.86 -14.74
CA GLU A 191 6.28 1.84 -13.61
C GLU A 191 6.98 1.29 -12.35
N ASP A 192 7.76 0.22 -12.48
CA ASP A 192 8.58 -0.29 -11.38
C ASP A 192 9.55 0.78 -10.87
N SER A 193 10.20 1.50 -11.78
CA SER A 193 11.14 2.55 -11.38
C SER A 193 10.43 3.72 -10.66
N ILE A 194 9.24 4.12 -11.06
CA ILE A 194 8.46 5.16 -10.40
C ILE A 194 8.05 4.72 -8.99
N ARG A 195 7.63 3.46 -8.85
CA ARG A 195 7.13 2.90 -7.59
C ARG A 195 8.24 2.61 -6.59
N LEU A 196 9.42 2.22 -7.07
CA LEU A 196 10.55 1.82 -6.24
C LEU A 196 11.56 2.94 -5.98
N SER A 197 11.67 3.96 -6.85
CA SER A 197 12.65 5.04 -6.70
C SER A 197 12.55 5.85 -5.39
N PRO A 198 11.39 5.98 -4.72
CA PRO A 198 11.36 6.60 -3.41
C PRO A 198 12.11 5.82 -2.32
N TYR A 199 12.30 4.51 -2.53
CA TYR A 199 12.92 3.59 -1.58
C TYR A 199 14.34 3.18 -1.99
N PHE A 200 14.61 3.12 -3.29
CA PHE A 200 15.92 2.78 -3.87
C PHE A 200 16.40 3.95 -4.73
N VAL A 201 17.32 4.73 -4.19
CA VAL A 201 17.78 5.98 -4.80
C VAL A 201 19.16 5.79 -5.45
N ASP A 202 19.41 6.49 -6.55
CA ASP A 202 20.73 6.44 -7.22
C ASP A 202 21.84 6.97 -6.30
N SER A 203 21.56 8.04 -5.57
CA SER A 203 22.42 8.58 -4.52
C SER A 203 21.58 9.04 -3.34
N PRO A 204 22.01 8.81 -2.11
CA PRO A 204 21.30 9.36 -0.96
C PRO A 204 21.26 10.89 -1.10
N ARG A 205 20.09 11.45 -1.02
CA ARG A 205 19.95 12.90 -0.93
C ARG A 205 20.69 13.33 0.34
N ALA A 206 21.78 14.07 0.18
CA ALA A 206 22.42 14.70 1.32
C ALA A 206 21.31 15.47 2.06
N THR A 207 21.02 15.05 3.30
CA THR A 207 20.21 15.86 4.19
C THR A 207 20.97 17.16 4.31
N ALA A 208 20.43 18.24 3.74
CA ALA A 208 21.00 19.55 3.87
C ALA A 208 21.02 19.88 5.36
N SER A 209 22.16 19.64 5.99
CA SER A 209 22.49 20.24 7.27
C SER A 209 22.66 21.73 6.96
N SER A 210 21.60 22.48 7.13
CA SER A 210 21.67 23.93 7.22
C SER A 210 22.46 24.28 8.47
N SER A 211 23.77 24.29 8.35
CA SER A 211 24.62 25.03 9.29
C SER A 211 24.32 26.50 9.07
N PRO A 212 23.85 27.25 10.06
CA PRO A 212 23.83 28.70 9.98
C PRO A 212 25.26 29.16 9.90
N HIS A 213 25.62 29.75 8.77
CA HIS A 213 26.87 30.47 8.61
C HIS A 213 26.81 31.66 9.57
N SER A 214 27.56 31.57 10.65
CA SER A 214 27.80 32.70 11.58
C SER A 214 28.70 33.68 10.86
N ASP A 215 28.11 34.66 10.19
CA ASP A 215 28.84 35.83 9.74
C ASP A 215 29.27 36.64 10.99
N THR A 216 30.47 36.38 11.43
CA THR A 216 31.18 37.22 12.37
C THR A 216 31.49 38.54 11.67
N ILE A 217 30.67 39.55 11.92
CA ILE A 217 31.01 40.94 11.58
C ILE A 217 32.12 41.37 12.51
N LEU A 218 33.33 41.36 12.00
CA LEU A 218 34.48 42.07 12.62
C LEU A 218 34.25 43.58 12.40
N ASN A 219 33.75 44.21 13.42
CA ASN A 219 33.84 45.66 13.55
C ASN A 219 35.21 45.99 14.13
N GLN A 220 36.03 46.78 13.44
CA GLN A 220 37.22 47.42 13.94
C GLN A 220 37.25 48.88 13.53
N PRO A 221 38.04 49.72 14.20
CA PRO A 221 37.66 50.92 14.95
C PRO A 221 37.62 52.16 14.09
#